data_a7f26c9c7b0355b6beccbbf375f8adba
#
_entry.id   a7f26c9c7b0355b6beccbbf375f8adba
#
_cell.length_a   1.000
_cell.length_b   1.000
_cell.length_c   1.000
_cell.angle_alpha   90.00
_cell.angle_beta   90.00
_cell.angle_gamma   90.00
#
_symmetry.space_group_name_H-M   'P 1'
#
loop_
_entity.id
_entity.type
_entity.pdbx_description
1 polymer ?
#
loop_
_entity_poly.entity_id
_entity_poly.type
_entity_poly.pdbx_seq_one_letter_code
_entity_poly.pdbx_strand_id
1 'polypeptide(L)'
;DAYDQEKLDSKLIELDGTENKSNLGANSILAVSLATAKAAAISSKKELFAHISKSDEYLIPVPMLNVINGGKHAENSTDIQEFMIVPVGFRTFSDAIKAGSEVYQSLQKNLSESNLSTTVGDEGGFAPQLPSNESALEILVDAITSSGYECGHHFLIALDVAAAELFDSESKLYNLVREKKFVSGEQLSEMYSTWVEKYPIISIEDGLSDDEWNDWEKMTRRVGSKVQLVADDLLTTNPIRISKGIESKAANAVLIKPNQIGTLSETLEAISLVQSVGWGTVISHRSGETEDTFISDL
;
A
#
# COMPACT_ATOMS: atom_id res chain seq x y z
N ASP A 1 -31.02 -13.62 2.31
CA ASP A 1 -30.31 -14.73 2.94
C ASP A 1 -28.88 -14.28 3.24
N ALA A 2 -28.43 -14.38 4.47
CA ALA A 2 -27.10 -13.93 4.88
C ALA A 2 -25.95 -14.77 4.25
N TYR A 3 -26.27 -15.92 3.69
CA TYR A 3 -25.31 -16.77 2.99
C TYR A 3 -25.11 -16.38 1.52
N ASP A 4 -25.95 -15.50 0.99
CA ASP A 4 -25.87 -15.02 -0.38
C ASP A 4 -25.29 -13.59 -0.38
N GLN A 5 -23.97 -13.51 -0.22
CA GLN A 5 -23.24 -12.24 -0.10
C GLN A 5 -23.41 -11.36 -1.35
N GLU A 6 -23.33 -11.95 -2.53
CA GLU A 6 -23.43 -11.21 -3.80
C GLU A 6 -24.82 -10.56 -3.94
N LYS A 7 -25.88 -11.28 -3.54
CA LYS A 7 -27.24 -10.75 -3.60
C LYS A 7 -27.47 -9.65 -2.54
N LEU A 8 -26.87 -9.79 -1.35
CA LEU A 8 -26.92 -8.75 -0.34
C LEU A 8 -26.23 -7.47 -0.84
N ASP A 9 -25.00 -7.61 -1.32
CA ASP A 9 -24.19 -6.48 -1.78
C ASP A 9 -24.84 -5.77 -2.98
N SER A 10 -25.37 -6.54 -3.95
CA SER A 10 -26.17 -6.00 -5.05
C SER A 10 -27.38 -5.21 -4.57
N LYS A 11 -28.06 -5.68 -3.50
CA LYS A 11 -29.20 -4.96 -2.93
C LYS A 11 -28.79 -3.67 -2.22
N LEU A 12 -27.63 -3.64 -1.57
CA LEU A 12 -27.10 -2.43 -0.94
C LEU A 12 -26.74 -1.37 -2.01
N ILE A 13 -26.14 -1.80 -3.10
CA ILE A 13 -25.80 -0.94 -4.25
C ILE A 13 -27.09 -0.38 -4.88
N GLU A 14 -28.10 -1.23 -5.11
CA GLU A 14 -29.41 -0.80 -5.63
C GLU A 14 -30.10 0.23 -4.72
N LEU A 15 -30.01 0.03 -3.40
CA LEU A 15 -30.60 0.95 -2.41
C LEU A 15 -29.91 2.31 -2.40
N ASP A 16 -28.61 2.36 -2.59
CA ASP A 16 -27.87 3.62 -2.75
C ASP A 16 -28.24 4.31 -4.05
N GLY A 17 -28.28 3.57 -5.14
CA GLY A 17 -28.73 4.04 -6.46
C GLY A 17 -27.78 5.02 -7.15
N THR A 18 -26.55 5.25 -6.62
CA THR A 18 -25.53 6.10 -7.24
C THR A 18 -24.30 5.26 -7.59
N GLU A 19 -23.58 5.68 -8.63
CA GLU A 19 -22.38 5.00 -9.12
C GLU A 19 -21.27 4.93 -8.07
N ASN A 20 -21.11 5.99 -7.29
CA ASN A 20 -20.06 6.15 -6.28
C ASN A 20 -20.55 5.93 -4.84
N LYS A 21 -21.75 5.37 -4.64
CA LYS A 21 -22.32 5.10 -3.31
C LYS A 21 -22.44 6.35 -2.42
N SER A 22 -22.77 7.51 -3.03
CA SER A 22 -22.79 8.79 -2.33
C SER A 22 -24.04 9.06 -1.50
N ASN A 23 -25.14 8.31 -1.68
CA ASN A 23 -26.38 8.51 -0.91
C ASN A 23 -26.28 7.87 0.50
N LEU A 24 -25.89 6.62 0.59
CA LEU A 24 -25.72 5.89 1.87
C LEU A 24 -24.31 6.03 2.42
N GLY A 25 -23.33 6.23 1.53
CA GLY A 25 -21.91 6.24 1.83
C GLY A 25 -21.28 4.85 1.82
N ALA A 26 -20.12 4.73 1.15
CA ALA A 26 -19.41 3.45 1.00
C ALA A 26 -19.11 2.78 2.34
N ASN A 27 -18.72 3.52 3.38
CA ASN A 27 -18.42 2.96 4.69
C ASN A 27 -19.65 2.33 5.35
N SER A 28 -20.84 2.92 5.21
CA SER A 28 -22.09 2.37 5.76
C SER A 28 -22.50 1.08 5.04
N ILE A 29 -22.37 1.06 3.72
CA ILE A 29 -22.62 -0.12 2.89
C ILE A 29 -21.66 -1.24 3.27
N LEU A 30 -20.35 -0.93 3.33
CA LEU A 30 -19.31 -1.88 3.69
C LEU A 30 -19.54 -2.47 5.08
N ALA A 31 -19.94 -1.66 6.07
CA ALA A 31 -20.20 -2.16 7.41
C ALA A 31 -21.26 -3.26 7.44
N VAL A 32 -22.34 -3.12 6.66
CA VAL A 32 -23.40 -4.14 6.53
C VAL A 32 -22.89 -5.36 5.76
N SER A 33 -22.15 -5.14 4.67
CA SER A 33 -21.57 -6.20 3.86
C SER A 33 -20.63 -7.09 4.68
N LEU A 34 -19.68 -6.50 5.41
CA LEU A 34 -18.72 -7.23 6.24
C LEU A 34 -19.37 -7.91 7.46
N ALA A 35 -20.30 -7.21 8.13
CA ALA A 35 -21.02 -7.80 9.27
C ALA A 35 -21.81 -9.05 8.87
N THR A 36 -22.39 -9.04 7.65
CA THR A 36 -23.14 -10.19 7.14
C THR A 36 -22.21 -11.36 6.80
N ALA A 37 -21.06 -11.11 6.17
CA ALA A 37 -20.06 -12.14 5.92
C ALA A 37 -19.56 -12.79 7.22
N LYS A 38 -19.25 -11.98 8.24
CA LYS A 38 -18.86 -12.47 9.58
C LYS A 38 -19.95 -13.31 10.22
N ALA A 39 -21.21 -12.86 10.17
CA ALA A 39 -22.35 -13.59 10.72
C ALA A 39 -22.58 -14.94 10.00
N ALA A 40 -22.43 -14.96 8.67
CA ALA A 40 -22.55 -16.18 7.87
C ALA A 40 -21.41 -17.17 8.18
N ALA A 41 -20.18 -16.70 8.34
CA ALA A 41 -19.03 -17.51 8.73
C ALA A 41 -19.26 -18.18 10.09
N ILE A 42 -19.64 -17.40 11.12
CA ILE A 42 -19.95 -17.90 12.46
C ILE A 42 -21.08 -18.93 12.41
N SER A 43 -22.17 -18.64 11.70
CA SER A 43 -23.32 -19.54 11.57
C SER A 43 -22.94 -20.85 10.85
N SER A 44 -21.99 -20.79 9.91
CA SER A 44 -21.44 -21.97 9.22
C SER A 44 -20.36 -22.70 10.02
N LYS A 45 -19.98 -22.18 11.20
CA LYS A 45 -18.87 -22.67 12.02
C LYS A 45 -17.55 -22.72 11.25
N LYS A 46 -17.29 -21.69 10.46
CA LYS A 46 -16.05 -21.50 9.71
C LYS A 46 -15.35 -20.24 10.19
N GLU A 47 -14.02 -20.22 10.11
CA GLU A 47 -13.24 -19.01 10.19
C GLU A 47 -13.59 -18.10 8.99
N LEU A 48 -13.45 -16.77 9.14
CA LEU A 48 -13.88 -15.83 8.11
C LEU A 48 -13.09 -16.03 6.80
N PHE A 49 -11.76 -16.17 6.88
CA PHE A 49 -10.93 -16.45 5.69
C PHE A 49 -11.38 -17.72 4.95
N ALA A 50 -11.76 -18.78 5.68
CA ALA A 50 -12.26 -20.03 5.08
C ALA A 50 -13.70 -19.92 4.54
N HIS A 51 -14.46 -18.93 5.00
CA HIS A 51 -15.81 -18.66 4.50
C HIS A 51 -15.79 -17.86 3.20
N ILE A 52 -14.90 -16.85 3.10
CA ILE A 52 -14.80 -15.97 1.93
C ILE A 52 -13.94 -16.55 0.80
N SER A 53 -13.00 -17.44 1.15
CA SER A 53 -12.11 -18.08 0.16
C SER A 53 -12.88 -19.07 -0.72
N LYS A 54 -12.44 -19.14 -1.98
CA LYS A 54 -12.83 -20.19 -2.95
C LYS A 54 -11.83 -21.34 -3.00
N SER A 55 -10.75 -21.27 -2.20
CA SER A 55 -9.65 -22.26 -2.13
C SER A 55 -9.52 -22.81 -0.71
N ASP A 56 -9.03 -24.03 -0.61
CA ASP A 56 -8.62 -24.64 0.68
C ASP A 56 -7.12 -24.37 0.98
N GLU A 57 -6.42 -23.66 0.11
CA GLU A 57 -5.04 -23.22 0.31
C GLU A 57 -5.04 -21.75 0.74
N TYR A 58 -4.35 -21.46 1.84
CA TYR A 58 -4.26 -20.11 2.42
C TYR A 58 -2.81 -19.66 2.49
N LEU A 59 -2.56 -18.41 2.20
CA LEU A 59 -1.25 -17.79 2.26
C LEU A 59 -1.26 -16.65 3.26
N ILE A 60 -0.38 -16.72 4.26
CA ILE A 60 -0.14 -15.57 5.14
C ILE A 60 0.72 -14.57 4.36
N PRO A 61 0.25 -13.32 4.15
CA PRO A 61 1.01 -12.33 3.41
C PRO A 61 2.26 -11.88 4.16
N VAL A 62 3.28 -11.46 3.42
CA VAL A 62 4.44 -10.80 4.00
C VAL A 62 4.01 -9.39 4.47
N PRO A 63 4.26 -9.01 5.74
CA PRO A 63 3.87 -7.70 6.22
C PRO A 63 4.76 -6.60 5.64
N MET A 64 4.15 -5.46 5.33
CA MET A 64 4.83 -4.21 5.00
C MET A 64 4.68 -3.25 6.18
N LEU A 65 5.79 -2.82 6.76
CA LEU A 65 5.80 -2.06 8.01
C LEU A 65 6.30 -0.65 7.73
N ASN A 66 5.41 0.35 7.85
CA ASN A 66 5.78 1.74 7.72
C ASN A 66 6.63 2.18 8.93
N VAL A 67 7.82 2.72 8.69
CA VAL A 67 8.77 3.07 9.74
C VAL A 67 9.31 4.51 9.64
N ILE A 68 9.20 5.16 8.47
CA ILE A 68 9.45 6.60 8.30
C ILE A 68 8.29 7.23 7.54
N ASN A 69 7.77 8.31 8.10
CA ASN A 69 6.72 9.13 7.49
C ASN A 69 7.26 10.45 6.93
N GLY A 70 6.71 10.85 5.82
CA GLY A 70 6.89 12.15 5.18
C GLY A 70 5.60 12.63 4.53
N GLY A 71 5.71 13.47 3.52
CA GLY A 71 4.57 14.00 2.78
C GLY A 71 3.51 14.61 3.69
N LYS A 72 2.26 14.24 3.47
CA LYS A 72 1.12 14.68 4.31
C LYS A 72 1.10 14.04 5.70
N HIS A 73 1.71 12.86 5.88
CA HIS A 73 1.74 12.18 7.18
C HIS A 73 2.75 12.77 8.17
N ALA A 74 3.68 13.60 7.70
CA ALA A 74 4.68 14.25 8.54
C ALA A 74 5.26 15.52 7.88
N GLU A 75 4.73 16.67 8.23
CA GLU A 75 5.23 17.96 7.74
C GLU A 75 6.74 18.12 8.02
N ASN A 76 7.45 18.65 7.02
CA ASN A 76 8.90 18.92 7.10
C ASN A 76 9.82 17.70 7.22
N SER A 77 9.36 16.48 7.04
CA SER A 77 10.18 15.27 6.91
C SER A 77 10.68 15.08 5.46
N THR A 78 10.29 14.04 4.77
CA THR A 78 10.58 13.75 3.35
C THR A 78 9.42 14.19 2.44
N ASP A 79 9.63 14.26 1.11
CA ASP A 79 8.53 14.45 0.15
C ASP A 79 7.74 13.14 -0.02
N ILE A 80 8.42 11.99 -0.02
CA ILE A 80 7.82 10.65 -0.07
C ILE A 80 7.10 10.37 1.24
N GLN A 81 5.87 9.84 1.13
CA GLN A 81 4.94 9.72 2.24
C GLN A 81 5.30 8.62 3.23
N GLU A 82 5.72 7.44 2.71
CA GLU A 82 6.07 6.29 3.54
C GLU A 82 7.31 5.57 3.05
N PHE A 83 8.16 5.21 4.00
CA PHE A 83 9.25 4.27 3.81
C PHE A 83 9.01 3.07 4.70
N MET A 84 8.87 1.91 4.06
CA MET A 84 8.49 0.67 4.72
C MET A 84 9.64 -0.33 4.68
N ILE A 85 9.70 -1.19 5.71
CA ILE A 85 10.53 -2.39 5.72
C ILE A 85 9.66 -3.62 5.47
N VAL A 86 10.18 -4.58 4.70
CA VAL A 86 9.49 -5.80 4.30
C VAL A 86 10.32 -7.01 4.74
N PRO A 87 9.94 -7.69 5.83
CA PRO A 87 10.69 -8.81 6.40
C PRO A 87 10.46 -10.10 5.62
N VAL A 88 11.24 -10.32 4.55
CA VAL A 88 11.09 -11.47 3.64
C VAL A 88 11.91 -12.71 4.07
N GLY A 89 12.93 -12.54 4.90
CA GLY A 89 13.88 -13.60 5.27
C GLY A 89 13.44 -14.47 6.45
N PHE A 90 12.15 -14.51 6.80
CA PHE A 90 11.65 -15.18 8.00
C PHE A 90 10.67 -16.30 7.65
N ARG A 91 10.71 -17.40 8.43
CA ARG A 91 9.85 -18.57 8.20
C ARG A 91 8.44 -18.42 8.78
N THR A 92 8.28 -17.60 9.81
CA THR A 92 6.99 -17.39 10.48
C THR A 92 6.64 -15.89 10.50
N PHE A 93 5.35 -15.60 10.48
CA PHE A 93 4.85 -14.23 10.61
C PHE A 93 5.30 -13.59 11.94
N SER A 94 5.30 -14.38 13.03
CA SER A 94 5.73 -13.91 14.35
C SER A 94 7.19 -13.49 14.37
N ASP A 95 8.09 -14.26 13.71
CA ASP A 95 9.50 -13.89 13.59
C ASP A 95 9.68 -12.65 12.73
N ALA A 96 8.90 -12.50 11.64
CA ALA A 96 8.91 -11.34 10.77
C ALA A 96 8.51 -10.06 11.55
N ILE A 97 7.43 -10.11 12.33
CA ILE A 97 6.97 -8.97 13.15
C ILE A 97 7.97 -8.64 14.26
N LYS A 98 8.51 -9.66 14.93
CA LYS A 98 9.55 -9.46 15.96
C LYS A 98 10.76 -8.74 15.37
N ALA A 99 11.29 -9.23 14.25
CA ALA A 99 12.43 -8.62 13.58
C ALA A 99 12.13 -7.19 13.11
N GLY A 100 10.93 -6.94 12.58
CA GLY A 100 10.47 -5.60 12.21
C GLY A 100 10.47 -4.63 13.39
N SER A 101 10.02 -5.09 14.57
CA SER A 101 10.06 -4.29 15.81
C SER A 101 11.50 -4.00 16.25
N GLU A 102 12.42 -4.96 16.11
CA GLU A 102 13.84 -4.77 16.43
C GLU A 102 14.50 -3.73 15.49
N VAL A 103 14.18 -3.77 14.19
CA VAL A 103 14.64 -2.74 13.22
C VAL A 103 14.05 -1.37 13.57
N TYR A 104 12.77 -1.29 13.93
CA TYR A 104 12.12 -0.04 14.32
C TYR A 104 12.81 0.59 15.55
N GLN A 105 13.16 -0.22 16.56
CA GLN A 105 13.92 0.26 17.73
C GLN A 105 15.33 0.70 17.37
N SER A 106 16.01 -0.03 16.47
CA SER A 106 17.33 0.36 15.96
C SER A 106 17.25 1.68 15.21
N LEU A 107 16.22 1.87 14.37
CA LEU A 107 15.97 3.14 13.68
C LEU A 107 15.79 4.30 14.66
N GLN A 108 14.98 4.12 15.72
CA GLN A 108 14.79 5.14 16.76
C GLN A 108 16.12 5.54 17.39
N LYS A 109 16.96 4.55 17.72
CA LYS A 109 18.28 4.79 18.32
C LYS A 109 19.18 5.57 17.36
N ASN A 110 19.29 5.14 16.10
CA ASN A 110 20.13 5.78 15.07
C ASN A 110 19.71 7.25 14.85
N LEU A 111 18.40 7.51 14.78
CA LEU A 111 17.87 8.88 14.68
C LEU A 111 18.26 9.73 15.90
N SER A 112 18.08 9.19 17.10
CA SER A 112 18.43 9.89 18.35
C SER A 112 19.93 10.19 18.45
N GLU A 113 20.80 9.26 18.12
CA GLU A 113 22.26 9.41 18.09
C GLU A 113 22.72 10.45 17.07
N SER A 114 21.96 10.59 15.97
CA SER A 114 22.16 11.61 14.93
C SER A 114 21.53 12.97 15.26
N ASN A 115 20.94 13.16 16.45
CA ASN A 115 20.18 14.34 16.85
C ASN A 115 18.99 14.65 15.93
N LEU A 116 18.39 13.63 15.30
CA LEU A 116 17.17 13.74 14.49
C LEU A 116 15.93 13.46 15.35
N SER A 117 14.78 13.99 14.91
CA SER A 117 13.50 13.77 15.60
C SER A 117 13.11 12.30 15.60
N THR A 118 12.62 11.83 16.74
CA THR A 118 11.98 10.52 16.92
C THR A 118 10.47 10.65 17.17
N THR A 119 9.88 11.80 16.87
CA THR A 119 8.42 11.93 16.85
C THR A 119 7.85 11.11 15.71
N VAL A 120 6.66 10.57 15.89
CA VAL A 120 5.98 9.75 14.88
C VAL A 120 4.99 10.58 14.10
N GLY A 121 4.81 10.20 12.82
CA GLY A 121 3.74 10.71 11.97
C GLY A 121 2.42 9.99 12.21
N ASP A 122 1.45 10.28 11.37
CA ASP A 122 0.06 9.82 11.53
C ASP A 122 -0.09 8.28 11.47
N GLU A 123 0.84 7.59 10.81
CA GLU A 123 0.83 6.14 10.64
C GLU A 123 1.96 5.42 11.39
N GLY A 124 2.50 6.05 12.42
CA GLY A 124 3.44 5.43 13.35
C GLY A 124 4.90 5.36 12.90
N GLY A 125 5.23 5.79 11.68
CA GLY A 125 6.61 5.97 11.24
C GLY A 125 7.25 7.21 11.86
N PHE A 126 8.56 7.20 12.08
CA PHE A 126 9.27 8.38 12.55
C PHE A 126 9.26 9.51 11.51
N ALA A 127 9.26 10.75 11.98
CA ALA A 127 9.20 11.95 11.15
C ALA A 127 10.48 12.81 11.27
N PRO A 128 11.67 12.31 10.91
CA PRO A 128 12.90 13.07 10.97
C PRO A 128 12.94 14.12 9.87
N GLN A 129 13.53 15.28 10.17
CA GLN A 129 13.86 16.25 9.12
C GLN A 129 15.12 15.80 8.39
N LEU A 130 14.96 15.32 7.17
CA LEU A 130 16.05 14.81 6.35
C LEU A 130 16.43 15.80 5.23
N PRO A 131 17.69 15.82 4.80
CA PRO A 131 18.15 16.72 3.74
C PRO A 131 17.66 16.34 2.34
N SER A 132 17.32 15.06 2.14
CA SER A 132 16.81 14.52 0.86
C SER A 132 15.93 13.29 1.11
N ASN A 133 15.16 12.91 0.10
CA ASN A 133 14.37 11.67 0.13
C ASN A 133 15.27 10.42 0.18
N GLU A 134 16.40 10.46 -0.52
CA GLU A 134 17.37 9.35 -0.51
C GLU A 134 18.00 9.12 0.87
N SER A 135 18.14 10.16 1.70
CA SER A 135 18.65 10.02 3.07
C SER A 135 17.79 9.10 3.93
N ALA A 136 16.48 8.99 3.66
CA ALA A 136 15.62 8.03 4.35
C ALA A 136 15.99 6.58 4.01
N LEU A 137 16.30 6.29 2.74
CA LEU A 137 16.77 4.97 2.31
C LEU A 137 18.09 4.58 2.97
N GLU A 138 19.03 5.54 3.05
CA GLU A 138 20.32 5.33 3.73
C GLU A 138 20.14 5.00 5.22
N ILE A 139 19.31 5.77 5.92
CA ILE A 139 19.00 5.55 7.34
C ILE A 139 18.31 4.19 7.57
N LEU A 140 17.43 3.76 6.65
CA LEU A 140 16.78 2.44 6.74
C LEU A 140 17.78 1.30 6.59
N VAL A 141 18.68 1.38 5.60
CA VAL A 141 19.75 0.38 5.42
C VAL A 141 20.62 0.30 6.67
N ASP A 142 21.00 1.44 7.24
CA ASP A 142 21.78 1.52 8.48
C ASP A 142 21.02 0.92 9.67
N ALA A 143 19.72 1.19 9.80
CA ALA A 143 18.90 0.65 10.89
C ALA A 143 18.76 -0.88 10.81
N ILE A 144 18.53 -1.41 9.61
CA ILE A 144 18.46 -2.86 9.37
C ILE A 144 19.81 -3.51 9.72
N THR A 145 20.90 -2.93 9.26
CA THR A 145 22.26 -3.47 9.50
C THR A 145 22.63 -3.39 10.99
N SER A 146 22.36 -2.25 11.64
CA SER A 146 22.64 -2.04 13.07
C SER A 146 21.82 -2.95 13.99
N SER A 147 20.66 -3.43 13.53
CA SER A 147 19.85 -4.42 14.26
C SER A 147 20.33 -5.86 14.09
N GLY A 148 21.42 -6.09 13.31
CA GLY A 148 22.01 -7.41 13.08
C GLY A 148 21.40 -8.17 11.91
N TYR A 149 20.56 -7.55 11.09
CA TYR A 149 19.96 -8.13 9.90
C TYR A 149 20.67 -7.67 8.62
N GLU A 150 20.54 -8.47 7.57
CA GLU A 150 21.11 -8.18 6.25
C GLU A 150 20.03 -7.53 5.36
N CYS A 151 20.26 -6.28 4.95
CA CYS A 151 19.43 -5.57 3.99
C CYS A 151 19.62 -6.19 2.59
N GLY A 152 18.52 -6.51 1.92
CA GLY A 152 18.52 -7.25 0.66
C GLY A 152 18.33 -8.78 0.81
N HIS A 153 18.45 -9.33 2.03
CA HIS A 153 18.23 -10.75 2.30
C HIS A 153 17.13 -10.97 3.37
N HIS A 154 17.29 -10.39 4.56
CA HIS A 154 16.27 -10.48 5.62
C HIS A 154 15.18 -9.46 5.45
N PHE A 155 15.54 -8.26 5.02
CA PHE A 155 14.63 -7.15 4.78
C PHE A 155 14.83 -6.56 3.40
N LEU A 156 13.71 -6.24 2.75
CA LEU A 156 13.64 -5.38 1.58
C LEU A 156 12.96 -4.06 1.97
N ILE A 157 12.98 -3.08 1.08
CA ILE A 157 12.39 -1.75 1.28
C ILE A 157 11.18 -1.61 0.36
N ALA A 158 10.12 -0.97 0.86
CA ALA A 158 9.01 -0.52 0.04
C ALA A 158 8.75 0.96 0.27
N LEU A 159 8.19 1.61 -0.73
CA LEU A 159 7.87 3.04 -0.73
C LEU A 159 6.38 3.21 -1.03
N ASP A 160 5.74 4.15 -0.32
CA ASP A 160 4.54 4.83 -0.80
C ASP A 160 4.92 6.29 -1.07
N VAL A 161 4.86 6.67 -2.33
CA VAL A 161 5.26 8.02 -2.75
C VAL A 161 4.12 9.02 -2.59
N ALA A 162 2.89 8.56 -2.77
CA ALA A 162 1.70 9.41 -2.86
C ALA A 162 1.92 10.60 -3.82
N ALA A 163 2.43 10.30 -5.02
CA ALA A 163 2.96 11.32 -5.93
C ALA A 163 1.90 12.31 -6.42
N ALA A 164 0.62 11.98 -6.34
CA ALA A 164 -0.48 12.93 -6.63
C ALA A 164 -0.39 14.18 -5.74
N GLU A 165 0.10 14.05 -4.50
CA GLU A 165 0.28 15.16 -3.57
C GLU A 165 1.43 16.12 -3.95
N LEU A 166 2.36 15.66 -4.77
CA LEU A 166 3.50 16.43 -5.27
C LEU A 166 3.21 17.06 -6.62
N PHE A 167 2.12 16.64 -7.28
CA PHE A 167 1.82 16.95 -8.66
C PHE A 167 1.12 18.30 -8.83
N ASP A 168 1.70 19.15 -9.66
CA ASP A 168 1.08 20.40 -10.12
C ASP A 168 0.40 20.16 -11.48
N SER A 169 -0.91 20.20 -11.49
CA SER A 169 -1.73 19.95 -12.69
C SER A 169 -1.57 21.00 -13.80
N GLU A 170 -1.12 22.23 -13.48
CA GLU A 170 -0.89 23.29 -14.45
C GLU A 170 0.44 23.12 -15.20
N SER A 171 1.51 22.91 -14.45
CA SER A 171 2.86 22.70 -15.04
C SER A 171 3.13 21.27 -15.48
N LYS A 172 2.30 20.30 -15.00
CA LYS A 172 2.52 18.85 -15.19
C LYS A 172 3.86 18.37 -14.61
N LEU A 173 4.30 18.98 -13.52
CA LEU A 173 5.54 18.65 -12.82
C LEU A 173 5.25 18.23 -11.38
N TYR A 174 6.18 17.46 -10.81
CA TYR A 174 6.19 17.06 -9.41
C TYR A 174 7.14 17.98 -8.64
N ASN A 175 6.63 18.59 -7.56
CA ASN A 175 7.41 19.48 -6.70
C ASN A 175 8.09 18.68 -5.57
N LEU A 176 9.37 18.40 -5.72
CA LEU A 176 10.18 17.78 -4.67
C LEU A 176 10.79 18.88 -3.80
N VAL A 177 10.08 19.24 -2.74
CA VAL A 177 10.44 20.37 -1.86
C VAL A 177 11.79 20.13 -1.18
N ARG A 178 12.06 18.89 -0.73
CA ARG A 178 13.34 18.50 -0.09
C ARG A 178 14.50 18.58 -1.09
N GLU A 179 14.26 18.18 -2.31
CA GLU A 179 15.24 18.26 -3.39
C GLU A 179 15.34 19.66 -4.00
N LYS A 180 14.43 20.58 -3.64
CA LYS A 180 14.33 21.95 -4.17
C LYS A 180 14.25 21.99 -5.70
N LYS A 181 13.49 21.07 -6.29
CA LYS A 181 13.36 20.95 -7.75
C LYS A 181 11.96 20.51 -8.16
N PHE A 182 11.62 20.88 -9.40
CA PHE A 182 10.48 20.36 -10.12
C PHE A 182 10.95 19.32 -11.12
N VAL A 183 10.28 18.18 -11.20
CA VAL A 183 10.64 17.08 -12.09
C VAL A 183 9.43 16.59 -12.88
N SER A 184 9.66 16.12 -14.10
CA SER A 184 8.64 15.44 -14.89
C SER A 184 8.41 14.01 -14.38
N GLY A 185 7.32 13.35 -14.81
CA GLY A 185 7.08 11.94 -14.51
C GLY A 185 8.19 11.01 -15.03
N GLU A 186 8.82 11.36 -16.16
CA GLU A 186 9.97 10.63 -16.67
C GLU A 186 11.20 10.75 -15.76
N GLN A 187 11.52 11.97 -15.30
CA GLN A 187 12.62 12.21 -14.38
C GLN A 187 12.40 11.55 -13.02
N LEU A 188 11.16 11.54 -12.52
CA LEU A 188 10.79 10.86 -11.29
C LEU A 188 10.95 9.33 -11.44
N SER A 189 10.50 8.77 -12.55
CA SER A 189 10.69 7.34 -12.87
C SER A 189 12.18 6.97 -13.04
N GLU A 190 13.02 7.88 -13.53
CA GLU A 190 14.48 7.69 -13.61
C GLU A 190 15.13 7.69 -12.22
N MET A 191 14.69 8.56 -11.32
CA MET A 191 15.10 8.55 -9.92
C MET A 191 14.80 7.20 -9.25
N TYR A 192 13.58 6.67 -9.43
CA TYR A 192 13.23 5.33 -8.92
C TYR A 192 14.10 4.24 -9.53
N SER A 193 14.36 4.29 -10.83
CA SER A 193 15.25 3.33 -11.48
C SER A 193 16.64 3.33 -10.86
N THR A 194 17.18 4.50 -10.55
CA THR A 194 18.48 4.66 -9.89
C THR A 194 18.45 4.08 -8.47
N TRP A 195 17.39 4.35 -7.71
CA TRP A 195 17.25 3.81 -6.35
C TRP A 195 17.08 2.29 -6.33
N VAL A 196 16.32 1.73 -7.27
CA VAL A 196 16.15 0.27 -7.41
C VAL A 196 17.47 -0.45 -7.73
N GLU A 197 18.41 0.22 -8.43
CA GLU A 197 19.77 -0.31 -8.65
C GLU A 197 20.64 -0.25 -7.40
N LYS A 198 20.45 0.76 -6.56
CA LYS A 198 21.31 1.06 -5.40
C LYS A 198 20.80 0.43 -4.10
N TYR A 199 19.51 0.33 -3.92
CA TYR A 199 18.85 -0.15 -2.71
C TYR A 199 17.96 -1.36 -3.00
N PRO A 200 17.74 -2.28 -2.05
CA PRO A 200 16.89 -3.44 -2.25
C PRO A 200 15.40 -3.08 -2.17
N ILE A 201 14.95 -2.20 -3.05
CA ILE A 201 13.55 -1.79 -3.15
C ILE A 201 12.78 -2.88 -3.90
N ILE A 202 11.70 -3.39 -3.29
CA ILE A 202 10.83 -4.42 -3.86
C ILE A 202 9.49 -3.86 -4.34
N SER A 203 9.04 -2.74 -3.80
CA SER A 203 7.73 -2.17 -4.08
C SER A 203 7.76 -0.65 -4.08
N ILE A 204 7.06 -0.03 -5.04
CA ILE A 204 6.80 1.41 -5.12
C ILE A 204 5.31 1.59 -5.34
N GLU A 205 4.64 2.20 -4.37
CA GLU A 205 3.24 2.55 -4.41
C GLU A 205 3.07 4.00 -4.84
N ASP A 206 2.06 4.25 -5.69
CA ASP A 206 1.67 5.58 -6.19
C ASP A 206 2.85 6.47 -6.59
N GLY A 207 3.77 5.87 -7.38
CA GLY A 207 4.97 6.53 -7.84
C GLY A 207 4.74 7.70 -8.80
N LEU A 208 3.53 7.83 -9.35
CA LEU A 208 3.07 8.92 -10.22
C LEU A 208 1.63 9.29 -9.89
N SER A 209 1.19 10.48 -10.34
CA SER A 209 -0.17 10.97 -10.12
C SER A 209 -1.23 10.05 -10.73
N ASP A 210 -2.40 10.04 -10.13
CA ASP A 210 -3.54 9.12 -10.34
C ASP A 210 -4.23 9.20 -11.72
N ASP A 211 -3.98 10.26 -12.51
CA ASP A 211 -4.53 10.37 -13.88
C ASP A 211 -3.47 10.41 -15.00
N GLU A 212 -2.20 10.27 -14.66
CA GLU A 212 -1.08 10.31 -15.63
C GLU A 212 -0.80 8.92 -16.23
N TRP A 213 -1.83 8.27 -16.80
CA TRP A 213 -1.81 6.89 -17.33
C TRP A 213 -0.64 6.57 -18.26
N ASN A 214 -0.29 7.51 -19.14
CA ASN A 214 0.81 7.31 -20.10
C ASN A 214 2.17 7.25 -19.40
N ASP A 215 2.36 8.02 -18.34
CA ASP A 215 3.61 8.03 -17.59
C ASP A 215 3.70 6.81 -16.67
N TRP A 216 2.59 6.33 -16.12
CA TRP A 216 2.51 5.03 -15.44
C TRP A 216 2.93 3.88 -16.36
N GLU A 217 2.42 3.81 -17.59
CA GLU A 217 2.84 2.79 -18.57
C GLU A 217 4.34 2.85 -18.86
N LYS A 218 4.91 4.06 -19.00
CA LYS A 218 6.37 4.24 -19.20
C LYS A 218 7.18 3.80 -17.99
N MET A 219 6.74 4.17 -16.78
CA MET A 219 7.36 3.74 -15.53
C MET A 219 7.34 2.22 -15.39
N THR A 220 6.20 1.59 -15.67
CA THR A 220 6.06 0.13 -15.62
C THR A 220 6.99 -0.57 -16.60
N ARG A 221 7.14 -0.05 -17.81
CA ARG A 221 8.14 -0.58 -18.76
C ARG A 221 9.58 -0.41 -18.27
N ARG A 222 9.88 0.65 -17.54
CA ARG A 222 11.24 0.97 -17.06
C ARG A 222 11.66 0.10 -15.87
N VAL A 223 10.82 -0.02 -14.85
CA VAL A 223 11.19 -0.65 -13.57
C VAL A 223 10.31 -1.83 -13.16
N GLY A 224 9.15 -2.03 -13.78
CA GLY A 224 8.17 -3.04 -13.37
C GLY A 224 8.62 -4.51 -13.49
N SER A 225 9.71 -4.78 -14.21
CA SER A 225 10.33 -6.12 -14.21
C SER A 225 11.21 -6.40 -13.00
N LYS A 226 11.54 -5.37 -12.20
CA LYS A 226 12.42 -5.45 -11.03
C LYS A 226 11.67 -5.25 -9.72
N VAL A 227 10.61 -4.44 -9.75
CA VAL A 227 9.84 -4.06 -8.55
C VAL A 227 8.34 -4.19 -8.78
N GLN A 228 7.62 -4.39 -7.70
CA GLN A 228 6.18 -4.27 -7.65
C GLN A 228 5.80 -2.79 -7.76
N LEU A 229 5.02 -2.43 -8.75
CA LEU A 229 4.42 -1.10 -8.89
C LEU A 229 2.97 -1.18 -8.47
N VAL A 230 2.70 -0.69 -7.28
CA VAL A 230 1.37 -0.74 -6.65
C VAL A 230 0.60 0.51 -7.02
N ALA A 231 -0.58 0.35 -7.59
CA ALA A 231 -1.49 1.44 -7.86
C ALA A 231 -2.60 1.46 -6.80
N ASP A 232 -2.64 2.55 -5.99
CA ASP A 232 -3.70 2.86 -5.05
C ASP A 232 -4.68 3.87 -5.67
N ASP A 233 -4.35 5.14 -5.69
CA ASP A 233 -5.23 6.22 -6.16
C ASP A 233 -5.54 6.13 -7.66
N LEU A 234 -4.62 5.57 -8.45
CA LEU A 234 -4.87 5.29 -9.87
C LEU A 234 -6.03 4.32 -10.07
N LEU A 235 -6.18 3.29 -9.21
CA LEU A 235 -7.10 2.16 -9.42
C LEU A 235 -8.22 2.07 -8.37
N THR A 236 -8.02 2.60 -7.17
CA THR A 236 -9.03 2.75 -6.09
C THR A 236 -9.84 1.49 -5.77
N THR A 237 -9.23 0.30 -5.86
CA THR A 237 -9.92 -1.00 -5.70
C THR A 237 -11.12 -1.17 -6.68
N ASN A 238 -11.19 -0.37 -7.73
CA ASN A 238 -12.33 -0.31 -8.66
C ASN A 238 -12.11 -1.25 -9.86
N PRO A 239 -12.94 -2.30 -10.07
CA PRO A 239 -12.78 -3.26 -11.16
C PRO A 239 -12.71 -2.61 -12.56
N ILE A 240 -13.43 -1.50 -12.79
CA ILE A 240 -13.41 -0.80 -14.09
C ILE A 240 -12.05 -0.12 -14.29
N ARG A 241 -11.54 0.58 -13.27
CA ARG A 241 -10.22 1.22 -13.35
C ARG A 241 -9.10 0.17 -13.42
N ILE A 242 -9.23 -0.95 -12.69
CA ILE A 242 -8.31 -2.09 -12.75
C ILE A 242 -8.25 -2.67 -14.15
N SER A 243 -9.40 -2.92 -14.80
CA SER A 243 -9.45 -3.39 -16.19
C SER A 243 -8.69 -2.46 -17.14
N LYS A 244 -8.91 -1.14 -17.01
CA LYS A 244 -8.17 -0.13 -17.78
C LYS A 244 -6.66 -0.18 -17.48
N GLY A 245 -6.27 -0.34 -16.20
CA GLY A 245 -4.87 -0.48 -15.79
C GLY A 245 -4.19 -1.68 -16.41
N ILE A 246 -4.89 -2.82 -16.45
CA ILE A 246 -4.41 -4.06 -17.07
C ILE A 246 -4.23 -3.87 -18.59
N GLU A 247 -5.24 -3.32 -19.28
CA GLU A 247 -5.18 -3.05 -20.71
C GLU A 247 -4.02 -2.14 -21.10
N SER A 248 -3.81 -1.07 -20.34
CA SER A 248 -2.72 -0.10 -20.56
C SER A 248 -1.37 -0.55 -19.99
N LYS A 249 -1.32 -1.64 -19.21
CA LYS A 249 -0.12 -2.10 -18.51
C LYS A 249 0.48 -1.01 -17.61
N ALA A 250 -0.38 -0.27 -16.93
CA ALA A 250 0.01 0.87 -16.12
C ALA A 250 0.71 0.49 -14.80
N ALA A 251 0.46 -0.70 -14.28
CA ALA A 251 1.01 -1.21 -13.03
C ALA A 251 1.28 -2.72 -13.12
N ASN A 252 1.67 -3.36 -12.02
CA ASN A 252 1.76 -4.81 -11.90
C ASN A 252 1.25 -5.32 -10.54
N ALA A 253 0.71 -4.41 -9.72
CA ALA A 253 0.04 -4.70 -8.46
C ALA A 253 -1.01 -3.63 -8.13
N VAL A 254 -1.96 -3.98 -7.26
CA VAL A 254 -3.05 -3.09 -6.83
C VAL A 254 -3.12 -3.07 -5.31
N LEU A 255 -3.30 -1.89 -4.75
CA LEU A 255 -3.65 -1.74 -3.34
C LEU A 255 -5.15 -2.01 -3.17
N ILE A 256 -5.50 -2.86 -2.21
CA ILE A 256 -6.87 -3.25 -1.94
C ILE A 256 -7.34 -2.58 -0.65
N LYS A 257 -8.28 -1.68 -0.80
CA LYS A 257 -8.95 -0.96 0.28
C LYS A 257 -10.47 -1.17 0.16
N PRO A 258 -11.07 -2.12 0.89
CA PRO A 258 -12.49 -2.47 0.72
C PRO A 258 -13.45 -1.27 0.79
N ASN A 259 -13.11 -0.24 1.57
CA ASN A 259 -13.95 0.94 1.69
C ASN A 259 -13.84 1.94 0.52
N GLN A 260 -12.87 1.80 -0.37
CA GLN A 260 -12.82 2.59 -1.62
C GLN A 260 -13.90 2.12 -2.59
N ILE A 261 -14.19 0.81 -2.61
CA ILE A 261 -15.24 0.26 -3.48
C ILE A 261 -16.57 0.05 -2.75
N GLY A 262 -16.56 -0.37 -1.48
CA GLY A 262 -17.71 -0.31 -0.56
C GLY A 262 -18.48 -1.60 -0.34
N THR A 263 -18.17 -2.72 -1.01
CA THR A 263 -18.73 -4.05 -0.72
C THR A 263 -17.67 -5.14 -0.73
N LEU A 264 -17.92 -6.23 -0.03
CA LEU A 264 -17.05 -7.42 -0.07
C LEU A 264 -17.05 -8.07 -1.46
N SER A 265 -18.21 -8.17 -2.11
CA SER A 265 -18.31 -8.81 -3.43
C SER A 265 -17.50 -8.06 -4.47
N GLU A 266 -17.58 -6.72 -4.54
CA GLU A 266 -16.77 -5.91 -5.45
C GLU A 266 -15.27 -5.97 -5.10
N THR A 267 -14.92 -6.05 -3.80
CA THR A 267 -13.53 -6.23 -3.36
C THR A 267 -12.96 -7.56 -3.86
N LEU A 268 -13.72 -8.66 -3.71
CA LEU A 268 -13.29 -9.98 -4.18
C LEU A 268 -13.24 -10.06 -5.71
N GLU A 269 -14.12 -9.35 -6.41
CA GLU A 269 -14.07 -9.20 -7.87
C GLU A 269 -12.78 -8.49 -8.30
N ALA A 270 -12.44 -7.38 -7.65
CA ALA A 270 -11.20 -6.65 -7.90
C ALA A 270 -9.97 -7.55 -7.69
N ILE A 271 -9.90 -8.29 -6.58
CA ILE A 271 -8.80 -9.24 -6.29
C ILE A 271 -8.74 -10.33 -7.37
N SER A 272 -9.87 -10.94 -7.72
CA SER A 272 -9.92 -12.01 -8.72
C SER A 272 -9.45 -11.53 -10.10
N LEU A 273 -9.84 -10.32 -10.49
CA LEU A 273 -9.41 -9.70 -11.74
C LEU A 273 -7.90 -9.49 -11.78
N VAL A 274 -7.33 -8.94 -10.73
CA VAL A 274 -5.89 -8.70 -10.57
C VAL A 274 -5.10 -10.00 -10.65
N GLN A 275 -5.54 -11.03 -9.89
CA GLN A 275 -4.90 -12.35 -9.86
C GLN A 275 -4.98 -13.07 -11.21
N SER A 276 -6.07 -12.88 -11.97
CA SER A 276 -6.27 -13.55 -13.28
C SER A 276 -5.19 -13.19 -14.31
N VAL A 277 -4.53 -12.05 -14.14
CA VAL A 277 -3.45 -11.58 -15.02
C VAL A 277 -2.05 -11.68 -14.37
N GLY A 278 -1.96 -12.29 -13.19
CA GLY A 278 -0.70 -12.49 -12.47
C GLY A 278 -0.15 -11.21 -11.80
N TRP A 279 -0.99 -10.19 -11.58
CA TRP A 279 -0.61 -9.03 -10.81
C TRP A 279 -0.66 -9.32 -9.30
N GLY A 280 0.15 -8.57 -8.54
CA GLY A 280 0.13 -8.63 -7.08
C GLY A 280 -1.06 -7.90 -6.45
N THR A 281 -1.42 -8.30 -5.23
CA THR A 281 -2.36 -7.57 -4.37
C THR A 281 -1.67 -7.20 -3.06
N VAL A 282 -1.85 -5.97 -2.61
CA VAL A 282 -1.43 -5.50 -1.30
C VAL A 282 -2.70 -5.13 -0.54
N ILE A 283 -2.99 -5.84 0.55
CA ILE A 283 -4.17 -5.57 1.37
C ILE A 283 -3.81 -4.48 2.37
N SER A 284 -4.50 -3.35 2.28
CA SER A 284 -4.16 -2.14 3.04
C SER A 284 -5.07 -1.95 4.26
N HIS A 285 -4.47 -1.41 5.31
CA HIS A 285 -5.20 -0.77 6.40
C HIS A 285 -5.82 0.57 5.97
N ARG A 286 -6.53 1.20 6.89
CA ARG A 286 -6.89 2.62 6.87
C ARG A 286 -6.49 3.20 8.23
N SER A 287 -6.24 4.51 8.28
CA SER A 287 -5.70 5.19 9.48
C SER A 287 -6.67 5.25 10.69
N GLY A 288 -7.80 4.58 10.63
CA GLY A 288 -8.82 4.52 11.68
C GLY A 288 -8.64 3.36 12.67
N GLU A 289 -7.42 3.01 13.04
CA GLU A 289 -6.98 1.90 13.88
C GLU A 289 -8.07 1.30 14.79
N THR A 290 -8.43 0.05 14.57
CA THR A 290 -9.39 -0.72 15.39
C THR A 290 -8.89 -2.15 15.62
N GLU A 291 -9.56 -2.92 16.49
CA GLU A 291 -9.27 -4.34 16.71
C GLU A 291 -9.88 -5.26 15.62
N ASP A 292 -10.48 -4.70 14.57
CA ASP A 292 -11.09 -5.49 13.49
C ASP A 292 -10.02 -6.14 12.62
N THR A 293 -10.07 -7.47 12.49
CA THR A 293 -9.08 -8.29 11.77
C THR A 293 -9.49 -8.62 10.33
N PHE A 294 -10.55 -8.02 9.81
CA PHE A 294 -11.12 -8.38 8.50
C PHE A 294 -10.09 -8.39 7.38
N ILE A 295 -9.24 -7.37 7.29
CA ILE A 295 -8.22 -7.26 6.24
C ILE A 295 -7.15 -8.35 6.32
N SER A 296 -6.93 -8.94 7.49
CA SER A 296 -6.03 -10.09 7.68
C SER A 296 -6.66 -11.39 7.18
N ASP A 297 -7.98 -11.52 7.28
CA ASP A 297 -8.73 -12.66 6.76
C ASP A 297 -8.91 -12.58 5.23
N LEU A 298 -9.01 -11.35 4.68
CA LEU A 298 -9.14 -11.08 3.25
C LEU A 298 -7.88 -11.47 2.49
#